data_cd2410167027b657e3544821282841e3
#
_entry.id   cd2410167027b657e3544821282841e3
#
_cell.length_a   1.000
_cell.length_b   1.000
_cell.length_c   1.000
_cell.angle_alpha   90.00
_cell.angle_beta   90.00
_cell.angle_gamma   90.00
#
_symmetry.space_group_name_H-M   'P 1'
#
loop_
_entity.id
_entity.type
_entity.pdbx_description
1 polymer ?
#
loop_
_entity_poly.entity_id
_entity_poly.type
_entity_poly.pdbx_seq_one_letter_code
_entity_poly.pdbx_strand_id
1 'polypeptide(L)'
;EGDVLRAMESMCHWNISEAEKVKLMDVKRKRNIQAVTISTDMDDLVDVITDQNFVPVIDDQEKFIGIVTRKDVIRFYHDEYRKLAKNE
;
A
#
# COMPACT_ATOMS: atom_id res chain seq x y z
N GLU A 1 7.10 14.14 -3.31
CA GLU A 1 6.41 13.93 -4.55
C GLU A 1 6.86 12.65 -5.25
N GLY A 2 8.03 12.63 -5.88
CA GLY A 2 8.52 11.43 -6.52
C GLY A 2 8.75 10.29 -5.57
N ASP A 3 8.97 10.60 -4.30
CA ASP A 3 9.26 9.60 -3.28
C ASP A 3 8.06 8.73 -2.95
N VAL A 4 6.86 9.32 -2.92
CA VAL A 4 5.65 8.55 -2.63
C VAL A 4 5.37 7.55 -3.75
N LEU A 5 5.47 8.00 -4.99
CA LEU A 5 5.25 7.12 -6.13
C LEU A 5 6.27 5.99 -6.15
N ARG A 6 7.53 6.30 -5.89
CA ARG A 6 8.59 5.29 -5.83
C ARG A 6 8.33 4.27 -4.73
N ALA A 7 7.90 4.74 -3.56
CA ALA A 7 7.59 3.87 -2.45
C ALA A 7 6.44 2.92 -2.82
N MET A 8 5.41 3.45 -3.46
CA MET A 8 4.28 2.63 -3.87
C MET A 8 4.68 1.59 -4.91
N GLU A 9 5.55 1.95 -5.86
CA GLU A 9 6.06 1.00 -6.84
C GLU A 9 6.83 -0.13 -6.18
N SER A 10 7.56 0.16 -5.10
CA SER A 10 8.33 -0.84 -4.38
C SER A 10 7.46 -1.74 -3.50
N MET A 11 6.41 -1.17 -2.90
CA MET A 11 5.61 -1.88 -1.90
C MET A 11 4.36 -2.53 -2.47
N CYS A 12 3.81 -1.98 -3.53
CA CYS A 12 2.51 -2.40 -4.01
C CYS A 12 2.61 -3.65 -4.89
N HIS A 13 1.71 -4.59 -4.63
CA HIS A 13 1.58 -5.78 -5.47
C HIS A 13 0.52 -5.48 -6.53
N TRP A 14 0.99 -5.20 -7.76
CA TRP A 14 0.12 -4.73 -8.85
C TRP A 14 -0.64 -5.82 -9.57
N ASN A 15 -0.12 -7.05 -9.56
CA ASN A 15 -0.69 -8.14 -10.35
C ASN A 15 -1.58 -9.04 -9.52
N ILE A 16 -2.70 -8.47 -9.08
CA ILE A 16 -3.69 -9.20 -8.29
C ILE A 16 -4.66 -9.88 -9.26
N SER A 17 -4.92 -11.18 -9.04
CA SER A 17 -5.87 -11.91 -9.88
C SER A 17 -7.30 -11.37 -9.70
N GLU A 18 -8.14 -11.62 -10.67
CA GLU A 18 -9.55 -11.19 -10.59
C GLU A 18 -10.26 -11.81 -9.40
N ALA A 19 -9.94 -13.08 -9.09
CA ALA A 19 -10.54 -13.75 -7.94
C ALA A 19 -10.14 -13.06 -6.63
N GLU A 20 -8.87 -12.66 -6.52
CA GLU A 20 -8.41 -11.95 -5.34
C GLU A 20 -9.02 -10.56 -5.24
N LYS A 21 -9.20 -9.88 -6.37
CA LYS A 21 -9.86 -8.58 -6.39
C LYS A 21 -11.28 -8.68 -5.85
N VAL A 22 -12.01 -9.71 -6.25
CA VAL A 22 -13.38 -9.93 -5.77
C VAL A 22 -13.38 -10.15 -4.26
N LYS A 23 -12.46 -10.95 -3.75
CA LYS A 23 -12.35 -11.20 -2.31
C LYS A 23 -12.03 -9.92 -1.55
N LEU A 24 -11.11 -9.12 -2.08
CA LEU A 24 -10.72 -7.86 -1.44
C LEU A 24 -11.88 -6.86 -1.41
N MET A 25 -12.64 -6.81 -2.50
CA MET A 25 -13.84 -5.96 -2.56
C MET A 25 -14.85 -6.37 -1.50
N ASP A 26 -15.05 -7.68 -1.33
CA ASP A 26 -15.99 -8.20 -0.35
C ASP A 26 -15.54 -7.87 1.07
N VAL A 27 -14.25 -8.07 1.37
CA VAL A 27 -13.67 -7.74 2.67
C VAL A 27 -13.79 -6.24 2.95
N LYS A 28 -13.47 -5.42 1.96
CA LYS A 28 -13.57 -3.97 2.08
C LYS A 28 -14.99 -3.55 2.44
N ARG A 29 -15.96 -4.15 1.79
CA ARG A 29 -17.37 -3.81 1.99
C ARG A 29 -17.84 -4.24 3.38
N LYS A 30 -17.46 -5.44 3.82
CA LYS A 30 -17.91 -5.99 5.09
C LYS A 30 -17.21 -5.37 6.30
N ARG A 31 -15.95 -5.01 6.16
CA ARG A 31 -15.14 -4.51 7.28
C ARG A 31 -14.86 -3.03 7.21
N ASN A 32 -15.41 -2.35 6.23
CA ASN A 32 -15.21 -0.91 6.05
C ASN A 32 -13.72 -0.55 5.99
N ILE A 33 -12.96 -1.33 5.23
CA ILE A 33 -11.52 -1.13 5.08
C ILE A 33 -11.27 0.06 4.17
N GLN A 34 -10.35 0.93 4.58
CA GLN A 34 -9.95 2.09 3.78
C GLN A 34 -9.02 1.69 2.66
N ALA A 35 -9.19 2.32 1.51
CA ALA A 35 -8.30 2.17 0.37
C ALA A 35 -7.51 3.47 0.18
N VAL A 36 -6.36 3.38 -0.50
CA VAL A 36 -5.54 4.54 -0.83
C VAL A 36 -5.31 4.60 -2.32
N THR A 37 -4.84 5.75 -2.78
CA THR A 37 -4.46 5.95 -4.18
C THR A 37 -2.95 6.07 -4.27
N ILE A 38 -2.42 6.05 -5.49
CA ILE A 38 -0.97 6.22 -5.68
C ILE A 38 -0.51 7.63 -5.32
N SER A 39 -1.43 8.56 -5.18
CA SER A 39 -1.10 9.94 -4.77
C SER A 39 -1.23 10.17 -3.27
N THR A 40 -1.66 9.16 -2.52
CA THR A 40 -1.71 9.24 -1.06
C THR A 40 -0.29 9.37 -0.52
N ASP A 41 -0.05 10.28 0.43
CA ASP A 41 1.30 10.42 0.96
C ASP A 41 1.61 9.32 1.98
N MET A 42 2.90 9.21 2.33
CA MET A 42 3.36 8.11 3.17
C MET A 42 2.80 8.18 4.58
N ASP A 43 2.62 9.39 5.11
CA ASP A 43 2.08 9.54 6.47
C ASP A 43 0.66 8.99 6.54
N ASP A 44 -0.17 9.30 5.54
CA ASP A 44 -1.53 8.78 5.49
C ASP A 44 -1.55 7.28 5.30
N LEU A 45 -0.65 6.75 4.46
CA LEU A 45 -0.56 5.31 4.25
C LEU A 45 -0.19 4.59 5.55
N VAL A 46 0.76 5.13 6.29
CA VAL A 46 1.18 4.55 7.56
C VAL A 46 0.04 4.55 8.56
N ASP A 47 -0.73 5.64 8.62
CA ASP A 47 -1.88 5.71 9.51
C ASP A 47 -2.90 4.63 9.20
N VAL A 48 -3.19 4.43 7.92
CA VAL A 48 -4.16 3.41 7.51
C VAL A 48 -3.65 2.01 7.80
N ILE A 49 -2.37 1.74 7.50
CA ILE A 49 -1.80 0.39 7.67
C ILE A 49 -1.62 0.04 9.14
N THR A 50 -1.60 1.04 10.03
CA THR A 50 -1.54 0.78 11.46
C THR A 50 -2.82 0.11 11.96
N ASP A 51 -3.95 0.47 11.36
CA ASP A 51 -5.25 -0.07 11.75
C ASP A 51 -5.67 -1.29 10.93
N GLN A 52 -5.01 -1.52 9.80
CA GLN A 52 -5.35 -2.61 8.89
C GLN A 52 -4.11 -3.42 8.56
N ASN A 53 -4.26 -4.72 8.31
CA ASN A 53 -3.14 -5.57 7.92
C ASN A 53 -2.75 -5.36 6.46
N PHE A 54 -3.65 -4.86 5.66
CA PHE A 54 -3.39 -4.57 4.25
C PHE A 54 -4.20 -3.36 3.83
N VAL A 55 -3.77 -2.73 2.74
CA VAL A 55 -4.45 -1.54 2.20
C VAL A 55 -4.62 -1.75 0.70
N PRO A 56 -5.86 -1.78 0.20
CA PRO A 56 -6.09 -1.80 -1.24
C PRO A 56 -5.67 -0.48 -1.86
N VAL A 57 -5.04 -0.55 -3.03
CA VAL A 57 -4.68 0.63 -3.81
C VAL A 57 -5.65 0.73 -4.98
N ILE A 58 -6.28 1.86 -5.12
CA ILE A 58 -7.26 2.09 -6.18
C ILE A 58 -6.83 3.26 -7.06
N ASP A 59 -7.37 3.29 -8.25
CA ASP A 59 -7.14 4.41 -9.17
C ASP A 59 -8.19 5.50 -8.95
N ASP A 60 -8.17 6.51 -9.80
CA ASP A 60 -9.11 7.64 -9.70
C ASP A 60 -10.54 7.25 -10.06
N GLN A 61 -10.77 6.06 -10.59
CA GLN A 61 -12.09 5.53 -10.87
C GLN A 61 -12.52 4.49 -9.85
N GLU A 62 -11.80 4.41 -8.74
CA GLU A 62 -12.07 3.48 -7.63
C GLU A 62 -11.93 2.01 -8.01
N LYS A 63 -11.09 1.73 -9.00
CA LYS A 63 -10.79 0.34 -9.38
C LYS A 63 -9.53 -0.12 -8.65
N PHE A 64 -9.54 -1.36 -8.21
CA PHE A 64 -8.37 -1.95 -7.58
C PHE A 64 -7.24 -2.10 -8.59
N ILE A 65 -6.06 -1.60 -8.23
CA ILE A 65 -4.87 -1.74 -9.06
C ILE A 65 -3.75 -2.47 -8.33
N GLY A 66 -3.86 -2.59 -7.01
CA GLY A 66 -2.83 -3.29 -6.26
C GLY A 66 -3.17 -3.38 -4.79
N ILE A 67 -2.23 -3.90 -4.02
CA ILE A 67 -2.40 -4.07 -2.58
C ILE A 67 -1.05 -3.83 -1.89
N VAL A 68 -1.09 -3.20 -0.73
CA VAL A 68 0.09 -3.00 0.12
C VAL A 68 -0.21 -3.66 1.46
N THR A 69 0.72 -4.46 1.95
CA THR A 69 0.57 -5.10 3.26
C THR A 69 1.40 -4.36 4.30
N ARG A 70 1.07 -4.58 5.58
CA ARG A 70 1.86 -4.03 6.68
C ARG A 70 3.31 -4.48 6.60
N LYS A 71 3.53 -5.72 6.23
CA LYS A 71 4.87 -6.27 6.07
C LYS A 71 5.66 -5.51 5.00
N ASP A 72 5.00 -5.14 3.90
CA ASP A 72 5.65 -4.40 2.83
C ASP A 72 6.11 -3.02 3.30
N VAL A 73 5.29 -2.34 4.09
CA VAL A 73 5.63 -1.03 4.63
C VAL A 73 6.81 -1.13 5.59
N ILE A 74 6.78 -2.12 6.47
CA ILE A 74 7.88 -2.34 7.42
C ILE A 74 9.17 -2.62 6.67
N ARG A 75 9.11 -3.47 5.65
CA ARG A 75 10.28 -3.79 4.84
C ARG A 75 10.83 -2.57 4.12
N PHE A 76 9.95 -1.74 3.59
CA PHE A 76 10.35 -0.52 2.90
C PHE A 76 11.14 0.41 3.83
N TYR A 77 10.61 0.65 5.03
CA TYR A 77 11.29 1.52 5.99
C TYR A 77 12.59 0.91 6.48
N HIS A 78 12.62 -0.39 6.66
CA HIS A 78 13.84 -1.07 7.06
C HIS A 78 14.93 -0.90 6.00
N ASP A 79 14.57 -1.03 4.72
CA ASP A 79 15.53 -0.87 3.63
C ASP A 79 16.03 0.57 3.54
N GLU A 80 15.16 1.54 3.74
CA GLU A 80 15.55 2.94 3.74
C GLU A 80 16.50 3.25 4.89
N TYR A 81 16.23 2.69 6.06
CA TYR A 81 17.10 2.85 7.21
C TYR A 81 18.49 2.28 6.93
N ARG A 82 18.56 1.12 6.30
CA ARG A 82 19.85 0.52 5.97
C ARG A 82 20.64 1.35 4.98
N LYS A 83 19.98 1.97 4.02
CA LYS A 83 20.65 2.86 3.08
C LYS A 83 21.27 4.05 3.77
N LEU A 84 20.54 4.64 4.71
CA LEU A 84 21.06 5.76 5.48
C LEU A 84 22.26 5.35 6.33
N ALA A 85 22.20 4.19 6.96
CA ALA A 85 23.29 3.69 7.78
C ALA A 85 24.56 3.44 6.95
N LYS A 86 24.39 2.98 5.72
CA LYS A 86 25.55 2.72 4.84
C LYS A 86 26.23 4.00 4.36
N ASN A 87 25.48 5.08 4.27
CA ASN A 87 26.01 6.34 3.76
C ASN A 87 26.75 7.15 4.82
N GLU A 88 26.74 6.68 6.03
CA GLU A 88 27.48 7.28 7.13
C GLU A 88 28.80 6.57 7.31
#